data_cddf7de01fc0e520b05e11851a1723ed
#
_entry.id   cddf7de01fc0e520b05e11851a1723ed
#
_cell.length_a   1.000
_cell.length_b   1.000
_cell.length_c   1.000
_cell.angle_alpha   90.00
_cell.angle_beta   90.00
_cell.angle_gamma   90.00
#
_symmetry.space_group_name_H-M   'P 1'
#
loop_
_entity.id
_entity.type
_entity.pdbx_description
1 polymer ?
#
loop_
_entity_poly.entity_id
_entity_poly.type
_entity_poly.pdbx_seq_one_letter_code
_entity_poly.pdbx_strand_id
1 'polypeptide(L)'
;MVRIIFGVLLLGSCMALLKAIRMQINSEWIKNKVTQNILKIFEGADHNAYLVGGCIRNSILNIPVTDIDISTDATPQQTVDLFNRENCKVAPTGFSHGTVTVISEGIPYQITTMRSDQNTDGRHADVVFSDDIKKDAERRDFTINALYADSTGKIINPIGGLEDFNPLAIKFIGDPNNRIQEDYLRILRFFRFHAQFSELVTQFDKVALDAIKKNQDGLKKLSKERIWSELKKILSTSNPARSLYKMSQLGILKIILENKNVHNIKRFNLIEKKIGLEPEPIRRLVAITENTEDTFLNLSRKEAKKFSLLKGLLKKKHDPAELVYQFNREIAQSVLAIYTFYKGEKLKLSDIKKIEKACLFPCPITGAQISKYMDGAAVGIKIKEAQRAWIKSNFKSDEAKILSDIGIKTSTHS
;
A
#
# COMPACT_ATOMS: atom_id res chain seq x y z
N MET A 1 -1.33 16.15 53.48
CA MET A 1 -0.30 16.79 52.63
C MET A 1 0.74 15.81 52.08
N VAL A 2 1.27 14.87 52.85
CA VAL A 2 2.32 13.92 52.42
C VAL A 2 1.89 12.96 51.29
N ARG A 3 0.62 12.51 51.25
CA ARG A 3 0.13 11.61 50.18
C ARG A 3 -0.01 12.25 48.79
N ILE A 4 -0.19 13.56 48.72
CA ILE A 4 -0.30 14.29 47.42
C ILE A 4 1.09 14.52 46.83
N ILE A 5 2.10 14.75 47.68
CA ILE A 5 3.49 14.96 47.20
C ILE A 5 4.09 13.66 46.63
N PHE A 6 3.80 12.49 47.24
CA PHE A 6 4.25 11.20 46.74
C PHE A 6 3.58 10.83 45.36
N GLY A 7 2.30 11.16 45.18
CA GLY A 7 1.61 10.94 43.92
C GLY A 7 2.16 11.79 42.76
N VAL A 8 2.51 13.03 43.02
CA VAL A 8 3.06 13.96 42.03
C VAL A 8 4.51 13.57 41.64
N LEU A 9 5.30 13.11 42.63
CA LEU A 9 6.67 12.62 42.40
C LEU A 9 6.68 11.30 41.59
N LEU A 10 5.75 10.37 41.84
CA LEU A 10 5.61 9.12 41.07
C LEU A 10 5.12 9.38 39.64
N LEU A 11 4.18 10.30 39.46
CA LEU A 11 3.71 10.71 38.14
C LEU A 11 4.81 11.46 37.36
N GLY A 12 5.57 12.31 38.00
CA GLY A 12 6.72 13.00 37.41
C GLY A 12 7.83 12.03 37.02
N SER A 13 8.16 11.03 37.83
CA SER A 13 9.14 10.00 37.53
C SER A 13 8.66 9.09 36.41
N CYS A 14 7.37 8.72 36.39
CA CYS A 14 6.78 7.91 35.34
C CYS A 14 6.73 8.68 33.99
N MET A 15 6.39 9.95 33.98
CA MET A 15 6.45 10.82 32.81
C MET A 15 7.87 11.06 32.32
N ALA A 16 8.86 11.21 33.21
CA ALA A 16 10.26 11.34 32.86
C ALA A 16 10.82 10.03 32.27
N LEU A 17 10.45 8.88 32.84
CA LEU A 17 10.79 7.56 32.37
C LEU A 17 10.14 7.29 30.99
N LEU A 18 8.87 7.64 30.81
CA LEU A 18 8.17 7.58 29.53
C LEU A 18 8.77 8.53 28.48
N LYS A 19 9.27 9.69 28.92
CA LYS A 19 9.98 10.63 28.04
C LYS A 19 11.37 10.11 27.66
N ALA A 20 12.09 9.48 28.58
CA ALA A 20 13.40 8.86 28.32
C ALA A 20 13.27 7.63 27.41
N ILE A 21 12.25 6.79 27.60
CA ILE A 21 11.95 5.64 26.73
C ILE A 21 11.58 6.10 25.30
N ARG A 22 11.03 7.30 25.14
CA ARG A 22 10.73 7.88 23.82
C ARG A 22 11.93 8.49 23.09
N MET A 23 13.05 8.66 23.75
CA MET A 23 14.25 9.29 23.18
C MET A 23 15.23 8.28 22.59
N GLN A 24 14.96 6.98 22.68
CA GLN A 24 15.84 5.94 22.16
C GLN A 24 15.06 4.78 21.57
N ILE A 25 15.44 4.37 20.37
CA ILE A 25 14.92 3.19 19.69
C ILE A 25 15.82 2.01 20.03
N ASN A 26 15.24 0.96 20.61
CA ASN A 26 15.91 -0.27 20.93
C ASN A 26 15.41 -1.44 20.08
N SER A 27 15.57 -1.33 18.77
CA SER A 27 15.09 -2.31 17.78
C SER A 27 16.25 -3.16 17.23
N GLU A 28 15.97 -4.45 16.97
CA GLU A 28 16.96 -5.39 16.43
C GLU A 28 17.56 -4.94 15.09
N TRP A 29 16.77 -4.27 14.23
CA TRP A 29 17.24 -3.79 12.94
C TRP A 29 18.34 -2.71 13.07
N ILE A 30 18.32 -1.87 14.14
CA ILE A 30 19.40 -0.91 14.42
C ILE A 30 20.64 -1.66 14.89
N LYS A 31 20.47 -2.65 15.77
CA LYS A 31 21.59 -3.46 16.33
C LYS A 31 22.17 -4.45 15.34
N ASN A 32 21.51 -4.66 14.20
CA ASN A 32 21.99 -5.56 13.16
C ASN A 32 23.40 -5.16 12.72
N LYS A 33 24.30 -6.12 12.69
CA LYS A 33 25.73 -5.89 12.35
C LYS A 33 25.90 -5.21 11.00
N VAL A 34 25.04 -5.54 10.01
CA VAL A 34 25.10 -4.93 8.68
C VAL A 34 24.73 -3.45 8.75
N THR A 35 23.63 -3.11 9.45
CA THR A 35 23.24 -1.70 9.67
C THR A 35 24.33 -0.91 10.40
N GLN A 36 24.91 -1.50 11.45
CA GLN A 36 26.00 -0.87 12.20
C GLN A 36 27.26 -0.69 11.34
N ASN A 37 27.57 -1.65 10.47
CA ASN A 37 28.71 -1.53 9.58
C ASN A 37 28.54 -0.40 8.55
N ILE A 38 27.35 -0.26 7.97
CA ILE A 38 27.02 0.88 7.07
C ILE A 38 27.29 2.22 7.76
N LEU A 39 26.82 2.38 9.01
CA LEU A 39 27.03 3.63 9.76
C LEU A 39 28.51 3.87 10.11
N LYS A 40 29.25 2.82 10.48
CA LYS A 40 30.69 2.89 10.77
C LYS A 40 31.54 3.24 9.55
N ILE A 41 31.15 2.81 8.34
CA ILE A 41 31.85 3.17 7.10
C ILE A 41 31.80 4.69 6.91
N PHE A 42 30.67 5.34 7.17
CA PHE A 42 30.58 6.80 7.13
C PHE A 42 31.41 7.46 8.20
N GLU A 43 31.33 6.98 9.45
CA GLU A 43 32.10 7.49 10.57
C GLU A 43 33.62 7.40 10.31
N GLY A 44 34.10 6.26 9.78
CA GLY A 44 35.49 6.05 9.43
C GLY A 44 36.01 6.94 8.28
N ALA A 45 35.10 7.52 7.51
CA ALA A 45 35.39 8.48 6.44
C ALA A 45 35.10 9.95 6.84
N ASP A 46 34.92 10.20 8.13
CA ASP A 46 34.61 11.53 8.71
C ASP A 46 33.32 12.16 8.16
N HIS A 47 32.31 11.30 7.88
CA HIS A 47 30.98 11.69 7.48
C HIS A 47 29.93 11.34 8.52
N ASN A 48 28.97 12.26 8.71
CA ASN A 48 27.80 12.01 9.52
C ASN A 48 26.76 11.17 8.76
N ALA A 49 26.18 10.19 9.43
CA ALA A 49 25.08 9.39 8.90
C ALA A 49 24.03 9.11 9.96
N TYR A 50 22.77 9.34 9.61
CA TYR A 50 21.64 9.19 10.52
C TYR A 50 20.58 8.32 9.87
N LEU A 51 20.05 7.39 10.65
CA LEU A 51 18.82 6.68 10.29
C LEU A 51 17.66 7.67 10.28
N VAL A 52 16.72 7.59 9.30
CA VAL A 52 15.75 8.67 9.13
C VAL A 52 14.38 8.21 8.62
N GLY A 53 13.34 8.95 8.97
CA GLY A 53 12.05 8.86 8.30
C GLY A 53 11.21 7.64 8.67
N GLY A 54 10.90 6.80 7.68
CA GLY A 54 9.98 5.68 7.83
C GLY A 54 10.38 4.66 8.86
N CYS A 55 11.64 4.28 8.92
CA CYS A 55 12.16 3.30 9.89
C CYS A 55 12.07 3.82 11.34
N ILE A 56 12.36 5.09 11.56
CA ILE A 56 12.25 5.71 12.90
C ILE A 56 10.79 5.79 13.34
N ARG A 57 9.91 6.35 12.48
CA ARG A 57 8.47 6.42 12.74
C ARG A 57 7.88 5.06 13.06
N ASN A 58 8.16 4.05 12.25
CA ASN A 58 7.62 2.70 12.42
C ASN A 58 8.11 2.09 13.75
N SER A 59 9.38 2.28 14.12
CA SER A 59 9.91 1.80 15.40
C SER A 59 9.20 2.44 16.60
N ILE A 60 8.94 3.75 16.56
CA ILE A 60 8.20 4.46 17.64
C ILE A 60 6.76 3.93 17.74
N LEU A 61 6.13 3.56 16.60
CA LEU A 61 4.78 3.03 16.54
C LEU A 61 4.71 1.50 16.73
N ASN A 62 5.82 0.82 16.98
CA ASN A 62 5.92 -0.66 17.03
C ASN A 62 5.38 -1.36 15.78
N ILE A 63 5.62 -0.75 14.62
CA ILE A 63 5.30 -1.30 13.29
C ILE A 63 6.57 -1.91 12.69
N PRO A 64 6.50 -3.06 11.99
CA PRO A 64 7.66 -3.64 11.33
C PRO A 64 8.37 -2.65 10.40
N VAL A 65 9.71 -2.66 10.44
CA VAL A 65 10.57 -1.87 9.54
C VAL A 65 11.00 -2.76 8.40
N THR A 66 10.69 -2.33 7.17
CA THR A 66 11.01 -3.03 5.92
C THR A 66 12.11 -2.33 5.13
N ASP A 67 12.11 -1.00 5.19
CA ASP A 67 13.02 -0.17 4.42
C ASP A 67 13.83 0.70 5.39
N ILE A 68 15.14 0.77 5.17
CA ILE A 68 16.05 1.57 6.00
C ILE A 68 16.57 2.73 5.16
N ASP A 69 16.16 3.94 5.57
CA ASP A 69 16.63 5.18 4.96
C ASP A 69 17.71 5.80 5.84
N ILE A 70 18.79 6.27 5.21
CA ILE A 70 19.92 6.95 5.86
C ILE A 70 20.06 8.33 5.23
N SER A 71 20.25 9.36 6.06
CA SER A 71 20.61 10.70 5.65
C SER A 71 22.06 10.98 6.04
N THR A 72 22.87 11.51 5.12
CA THR A 72 24.31 11.76 5.34
C THR A 72 24.73 13.11 4.76
N ASP A 73 25.81 13.67 5.26
CA ASP A 73 26.48 14.84 4.66
C ASP A 73 27.39 14.48 3.46
N ALA A 74 27.72 13.20 3.30
CA ALA A 74 28.45 12.73 2.12
C ALA A 74 27.65 12.97 0.85
N THR A 75 28.29 13.50 -0.19
CA THR A 75 27.66 13.64 -1.51
C THR A 75 27.37 12.27 -2.13
N PRO A 76 26.45 12.19 -3.14
CA PRO A 76 26.18 10.91 -3.80
C PRO A 76 27.42 10.23 -4.37
N GLN A 77 28.36 11.01 -4.93
CA GLN A 77 29.60 10.47 -5.47
C GLN A 77 30.51 9.93 -4.37
N GLN A 78 30.68 10.66 -3.26
CA GLN A 78 31.44 10.18 -2.11
C GLN A 78 30.82 8.89 -1.54
N THR A 79 29.48 8.82 -1.43
CA THR A 79 28.79 7.59 -1.01
C THR A 79 29.10 6.43 -1.94
N VAL A 80 29.03 6.62 -3.27
CA VAL A 80 29.38 5.58 -4.25
C VAL A 80 30.82 5.12 -4.07
N ASP A 81 31.78 6.06 -3.95
CA ASP A 81 33.20 5.74 -3.84
C ASP A 81 33.52 5.01 -2.54
N LEU A 82 32.91 5.42 -1.42
CA LEU A 82 33.06 4.75 -0.12
C LEU A 82 32.61 3.28 -0.19
N PHE A 83 31.39 3.02 -0.64
CA PHE A 83 30.84 1.68 -0.62
C PHE A 83 31.39 0.76 -1.72
N ASN A 84 31.90 1.30 -2.82
CA ASN A 84 32.68 0.51 -3.78
C ASN A 84 34.00 0.00 -3.20
N ARG A 85 34.68 0.80 -2.36
CA ARG A 85 35.93 0.36 -1.65
C ARG A 85 35.65 -0.78 -0.66
N GLU A 86 34.46 -0.80 -0.07
CA GLU A 86 33.98 -1.84 0.85
C GLU A 86 33.34 -3.04 0.14
N ASN A 87 33.49 -3.15 -1.19
CA ASN A 87 32.91 -4.22 -2.02
C ASN A 87 31.38 -4.38 -1.87
N CYS A 88 30.66 -3.33 -1.50
CA CYS A 88 29.21 -3.33 -1.48
C CYS A 88 28.65 -3.09 -2.89
N LYS A 89 27.51 -3.71 -3.20
CA LYS A 89 26.80 -3.41 -4.44
C LYS A 89 26.10 -2.06 -4.34
N VAL A 90 26.47 -1.13 -5.23
CA VAL A 90 25.90 0.22 -5.26
C VAL A 90 25.06 0.38 -6.52
N ALA A 91 23.82 0.89 -6.36
CA ALA A 91 22.92 1.26 -7.46
C ALA A 91 22.60 2.75 -7.37
N PRO A 92 22.93 3.56 -8.39
CA PRO A 92 22.71 5.02 -8.39
C PRO A 92 21.24 5.38 -8.67
N THR A 93 20.30 4.78 -7.95
CA THR A 93 18.87 5.00 -8.08
C THR A 93 18.50 6.36 -7.50
N GLY A 94 18.25 7.36 -8.36
CA GLY A 94 17.91 8.71 -7.93
C GLY A 94 19.12 9.61 -7.65
N PHE A 95 20.25 9.34 -8.28
CA PHE A 95 21.50 10.09 -8.14
C PHE A 95 21.34 11.60 -8.32
N SER A 96 20.54 12.03 -9.32
CA SER A 96 20.18 13.43 -9.56
C SER A 96 19.40 14.08 -8.40
N HIS A 97 18.79 13.26 -7.55
CA HIS A 97 18.07 13.69 -6.36
C HIS A 97 18.85 13.43 -5.06
N GLY A 98 20.14 13.16 -5.16
CA GLY A 98 21.00 12.93 -4.01
C GLY A 98 20.83 11.55 -3.34
N THR A 99 20.17 10.57 -3.99
CA THR A 99 19.93 9.24 -3.39
C THR A 99 20.73 8.15 -4.10
N VAL A 100 21.34 7.27 -3.30
CA VAL A 100 22.07 6.08 -3.74
C VAL A 100 21.52 4.89 -2.96
N THR A 101 21.31 3.76 -3.64
CA THR A 101 20.95 2.51 -2.95
C THR A 101 22.20 1.63 -2.78
N VAL A 102 22.55 1.35 -1.55
CA VAL A 102 23.61 0.42 -1.20
C VAL A 102 22.99 -0.90 -0.76
N ILE A 103 23.45 -2.02 -1.32
CA ILE A 103 23.01 -3.36 -0.94
C ILE A 103 24.18 -4.04 -0.22
N SER A 104 24.01 -4.30 1.06
CA SER A 104 24.97 -4.99 1.91
C SER A 104 24.34 -6.24 2.49
N GLU A 105 24.95 -7.41 2.30
CA GLU A 105 24.44 -8.73 2.72
C GLU A 105 22.96 -8.97 2.34
N GLY A 106 22.56 -8.48 1.15
CA GLY A 106 21.18 -8.62 0.64
C GLY A 106 20.17 -7.61 1.21
N ILE A 107 20.57 -6.75 2.13
CA ILE A 107 19.72 -5.68 2.71
C ILE A 107 19.94 -4.38 1.91
N PRO A 108 18.89 -3.80 1.31
CA PRO A 108 18.98 -2.51 0.64
C PRO A 108 18.89 -1.36 1.64
N TYR A 109 19.80 -0.40 1.55
CA TYR A 109 19.82 0.86 2.28
C TYR A 109 19.66 2.01 1.29
N GLN A 110 18.65 2.84 1.47
CA GLN A 110 18.51 4.07 0.69
C GLN A 110 19.25 5.20 1.40
N ILE A 111 20.35 5.63 0.81
CA ILE A 111 21.23 6.64 1.38
C ILE A 111 21.01 7.94 0.61
N THR A 112 20.58 8.98 1.30
CA THR A 112 20.28 10.28 0.71
C THR A 112 21.18 11.35 1.33
N THR A 113 21.86 12.11 0.49
CA THR A 113 22.61 13.28 0.95
C THR A 113 21.68 14.33 1.53
N MET A 114 21.99 14.83 2.72
CA MET A 114 21.26 15.94 3.33
C MET A 114 21.21 17.13 2.39
N ARG A 115 20.05 17.78 2.28
CA ARG A 115 19.84 18.84 1.32
C ARG A 115 18.73 19.79 1.74
N SER A 116 18.73 20.98 1.16
CA SER A 116 17.59 21.87 1.07
C SER A 116 17.06 21.90 -0.36
N ASP A 117 15.76 22.01 -0.52
CA ASP A 117 15.13 22.14 -1.82
C ASP A 117 14.84 23.63 -2.06
N GLN A 118 15.40 24.22 -3.14
CA GLN A 118 15.21 25.61 -3.53
C GLN A 118 14.43 25.70 -4.85
N ASN A 119 13.78 26.85 -5.12
CA ASN A 119 13.07 27.12 -6.38
C ASN A 119 12.10 26.01 -6.80
N THR A 120 11.27 25.53 -5.86
CA THR A 120 10.33 24.45 -6.10
C THR A 120 9.15 24.90 -6.95
N ASP A 121 8.87 24.22 -8.08
CA ASP A 121 7.78 24.56 -9.00
C ASP A 121 6.66 23.49 -9.07
N GLY A 122 6.48 22.74 -7.98
CA GLY A 122 5.49 21.65 -7.87
C GLY A 122 6.02 20.28 -8.32
N ARG A 123 7.21 20.18 -8.94
CA ARG A 123 7.86 18.91 -9.30
C ARG A 123 9.38 18.97 -9.24
N HIS A 124 9.96 20.06 -9.70
CA HIS A 124 11.40 20.25 -9.75
C HIS A 124 11.83 21.18 -8.62
N ALA A 125 12.92 20.85 -8.01
CA ALA A 125 13.58 21.67 -7.02
C ALA A 125 15.08 21.68 -7.34
N ASP A 126 15.71 22.83 -7.21
CA ASP A 126 17.16 22.90 -7.22
C ASP A 126 17.66 22.28 -5.92
N VAL A 127 18.41 21.17 -6.03
CA VAL A 127 18.96 20.45 -4.91
C VAL A 127 20.24 21.13 -4.46
N VAL A 128 20.24 21.66 -3.24
CA VAL A 128 21.45 22.23 -2.61
C VAL A 128 21.83 21.31 -1.44
N PHE A 129 22.95 20.61 -1.56
CA PHE A 129 23.45 19.74 -0.51
C PHE A 129 23.82 20.55 0.73
N SER A 130 23.62 19.97 1.89
CA SER A 130 23.84 20.58 3.20
C SER A 130 24.34 19.55 4.19
N ASP A 131 25.04 20.01 5.21
CA ASP A 131 25.43 19.23 6.40
C ASP A 131 24.46 19.44 7.58
N ASP A 132 23.46 20.32 7.39
CA ASP A 132 22.49 20.69 8.43
C ASP A 132 21.27 19.77 8.41
N ILE A 133 21.17 18.93 9.44
CA ILE A 133 20.07 17.99 9.66
C ILE A 133 18.70 18.72 9.79
N LYS A 134 18.70 19.98 10.27
CA LYS A 134 17.47 20.75 10.40
C LYS A 134 16.94 21.16 9.04
N LYS A 135 17.81 21.61 8.13
CA LYS A 135 17.43 21.93 6.75
C LYS A 135 16.92 20.70 6.00
N ASP A 136 17.56 19.53 6.20
CA ASP A 136 17.06 18.26 5.63
C ASP A 136 15.68 17.87 6.20
N ALA A 137 15.45 18.10 7.50
CA ALA A 137 14.16 17.88 8.13
C ALA A 137 13.07 18.81 7.59
N GLU A 138 13.36 20.10 7.47
CA GLU A 138 12.42 21.12 7.02
C GLU A 138 11.88 20.89 5.60
N ARG A 139 12.64 20.25 4.70
CA ARG A 139 12.17 19.93 3.33
C ARG A 139 11.24 18.72 3.25
N ARG A 140 11.14 17.90 4.31
CA ARG A 140 10.29 16.69 4.33
C ARG A 140 8.81 17.05 4.37
N ASP A 141 7.95 16.08 4.16
CA ASP A 141 6.49 16.30 4.03
C ASP A 141 5.80 16.48 5.40
N PHE A 142 5.97 15.53 6.30
CA PHE A 142 5.25 15.49 7.59
C PHE A 142 6.22 15.39 8.76
N THR A 143 5.82 16.00 9.88
CA THR A 143 6.61 16.04 11.11
C THR A 143 7.03 14.66 11.60
N ILE A 144 6.14 13.66 11.51
CA ILE A 144 6.40 12.27 11.89
C ILE A 144 7.43 11.54 11.01
N ASN A 145 7.77 12.11 9.85
CA ASN A 145 8.77 11.58 8.91
C ASN A 145 10.11 12.33 8.97
N ALA A 146 10.23 13.32 9.85
CA ALA A 146 11.42 14.14 10.02
C ALA A 146 12.12 13.88 11.34
N LEU A 147 12.07 12.64 11.81
CA LEU A 147 12.84 12.15 12.94
C LEU A 147 14.04 11.37 12.43
N TYR A 148 15.15 11.54 13.14
CA TYR A 148 16.42 10.89 12.86
C TYR A 148 16.85 10.07 14.08
N ALA A 149 17.77 9.15 13.89
CA ALA A 149 18.47 8.50 14.99
C ALA A 149 19.94 8.27 14.64
N ASP A 150 20.79 8.35 15.63
CA ASP A 150 22.21 7.97 15.52
C ASP A 150 22.39 6.43 15.55
N SER A 151 23.63 5.99 15.45
CA SER A 151 24.00 4.56 15.47
C SER A 151 23.61 3.86 16.77
N THR A 152 23.43 4.57 17.87
CA THR A 152 22.98 4.02 19.17
C THR A 152 21.45 3.90 19.23
N GLY A 153 20.73 4.46 18.29
CA GLY A 153 19.26 4.55 18.29
C GLY A 153 18.72 5.77 19.06
N LYS A 154 19.58 6.71 19.52
CA LYS A 154 19.15 7.95 20.15
C LYS A 154 18.42 8.82 19.11
N ILE A 155 17.19 9.21 19.44
CA ILE A 155 16.35 10.01 18.55
C ILE A 155 16.82 11.47 18.53
N ILE A 156 16.95 12.01 17.32
CA ILE A 156 17.21 13.41 17.05
C ILE A 156 15.92 14.00 16.45
N ASN A 157 15.38 15.02 17.08
CA ASN A 157 14.08 15.65 16.77
C ASN A 157 14.26 17.13 16.40
N PRO A 158 14.76 17.44 15.18
CA PRO A 158 15.20 18.81 14.85
C PRO A 158 14.06 19.82 14.70
N ILE A 159 12.82 19.35 14.47
CA ILE A 159 11.66 20.22 14.19
C ILE A 159 10.44 19.93 15.08
N GLY A 160 10.60 19.21 16.17
CA GLY A 160 9.50 18.93 17.12
C GLY A 160 8.53 17.83 16.71
N GLY A 161 8.87 16.98 15.72
CA GLY A 161 7.94 15.95 15.20
C GLY A 161 7.60 14.82 16.17
N LEU A 162 8.35 14.67 17.26
CA LEU A 162 8.12 13.62 18.26
C LEU A 162 6.82 13.87 19.07
N GLU A 163 6.43 15.11 19.25
CA GLU A 163 5.21 15.50 19.96
C GLU A 163 3.95 15.03 19.23
N ASP A 164 4.02 14.85 17.91
CA ASP A 164 2.89 14.39 17.08
C ASP A 164 2.64 12.87 17.15
N PHE A 165 3.36 12.14 18.00
CA PHE A 165 3.13 10.71 18.21
C PHE A 165 2.15 10.40 19.38
N ASN A 166 1.76 11.38 20.17
CA ASN A 166 0.81 11.12 21.26
C ASN A 166 -0.07 12.34 21.59
N PRO A 167 -1.30 12.39 21.04
CA PRO A 167 -1.88 11.43 20.09
C PRO A 167 -1.23 11.51 18.70
N LEU A 168 -1.25 10.39 17.96
CA LEU A 168 -0.67 10.39 16.62
C LEU A 168 -1.42 11.36 15.69
N ALA A 169 -0.69 12.32 15.15
CA ALA A 169 -1.19 13.34 14.25
C ALA A 169 -0.34 13.40 12.97
N ILE A 170 -0.98 13.56 11.83
CA ILE A 170 -0.31 13.78 10.54
C ILE A 170 -0.34 15.27 10.26
N LYS A 171 0.78 15.94 10.48
CA LYS A 171 0.92 17.38 10.26
C LYS A 171 1.99 17.68 9.22
N PHE A 172 1.72 18.64 8.35
CA PHE A 172 2.75 19.18 7.47
C PHE A 172 3.84 19.91 8.25
N ILE A 173 5.05 19.89 7.73
CA ILE A 173 6.16 20.69 8.27
C ILE A 173 6.00 22.11 7.78
N GLY A 174 5.99 23.09 8.68
CA GLY A 174 5.78 24.50 8.36
C GLY A 174 4.35 24.80 7.85
N ASP A 175 4.22 25.74 6.91
CA ASP A 175 2.91 26.12 6.37
C ASP A 175 2.38 25.07 5.36
N PRO A 176 1.20 24.47 5.60
CA PRO A 176 0.63 23.44 4.73
C PRO A 176 0.37 23.92 3.29
N ASN A 177 0.02 25.20 3.06
CA ASN A 177 -0.20 25.69 1.71
C ASN A 177 1.09 25.68 0.91
N ASN A 178 2.17 26.20 1.48
CA ASN A 178 3.49 26.21 0.83
C ASN A 178 3.95 24.79 0.54
N ARG A 179 3.83 23.89 1.53
CA ARG A 179 4.24 22.48 1.38
C ARG A 179 3.47 21.73 0.30
N ILE A 180 2.18 22.01 0.13
CA ILE A 180 1.36 21.43 -0.93
C ILE A 180 1.73 22.02 -2.29
N GLN A 181 2.01 23.33 -2.38
CA GLN A 181 2.37 23.98 -3.64
C GLN A 181 3.74 23.55 -4.17
N GLU A 182 4.68 23.21 -3.29
CA GLU A 182 5.96 22.61 -3.68
C GLU A 182 5.80 21.24 -4.33
N ASP A 183 4.85 20.41 -3.87
CA ASP A 183 4.51 19.12 -4.48
C ASP A 183 3.07 18.73 -4.13
N TYR A 184 2.17 18.85 -5.10
CA TYR A 184 0.77 18.51 -4.94
C TYR A 184 0.52 17.03 -4.60
N LEU A 185 1.49 16.14 -4.82
CA LEU A 185 1.39 14.74 -4.40
C LEU A 185 1.27 14.58 -2.88
N ARG A 186 1.76 15.56 -2.12
CA ARG A 186 1.65 15.58 -0.66
C ARG A 186 0.20 15.55 -0.18
N ILE A 187 -0.76 16.01 -1.00
CA ILE A 187 -2.20 15.83 -0.73
C ILE A 187 -2.55 14.35 -0.62
N LEU A 188 -2.15 13.54 -1.61
CA LEU A 188 -2.43 12.11 -1.60
C LEU A 188 -1.63 11.38 -0.51
N ARG A 189 -0.41 11.81 -0.25
CA ARG A 189 0.44 11.28 0.84
C ARG A 189 -0.20 11.52 2.21
N PHE A 190 -0.82 12.68 2.44
CA PHE A 190 -1.57 12.97 3.67
C PHE A 190 -2.66 11.93 3.90
N PHE A 191 -3.50 11.65 2.90
CA PHE A 191 -4.54 10.63 3.01
C PHE A 191 -3.98 9.21 3.10
N ARG A 192 -2.84 8.94 2.47
CA ARG A 192 -2.15 7.66 2.60
C ARG A 192 -1.73 7.40 4.05
N PHE A 193 -1.10 8.35 4.72
CA PHE A 193 -0.72 8.17 6.11
C PHE A 193 -1.92 8.03 7.04
N HIS A 194 -3.01 8.78 6.79
CA HIS A 194 -4.26 8.57 7.52
C HIS A 194 -4.90 7.20 7.27
N ALA A 195 -4.75 6.62 6.09
CA ALA A 195 -5.21 5.27 5.80
C ALA A 195 -4.29 4.21 6.43
N GLN A 196 -2.99 4.41 6.33
CA GLN A 196 -1.98 3.50 6.90
C GLN A 196 -2.08 3.39 8.43
N PHE A 197 -2.32 4.51 9.09
CA PHE A 197 -2.41 4.59 10.55
C PHE A 197 -3.85 4.79 11.03
N SER A 198 -4.83 4.25 10.29
CA SER A 198 -6.26 4.49 10.52
C SER A 198 -6.76 4.11 11.91
N GLU A 199 -6.07 3.22 12.61
CA GLU A 199 -6.41 2.80 13.98
C GLU A 199 -5.74 3.68 15.06
N LEU A 200 -4.68 4.38 14.69
CA LEU A 200 -3.91 5.23 15.61
C LEU A 200 -4.27 6.72 15.47
N VAL A 201 -4.59 7.17 14.24
CA VAL A 201 -4.95 8.56 13.95
C VAL A 201 -6.44 8.74 14.06
N THR A 202 -6.89 9.45 15.10
CA THR A 202 -8.33 9.65 15.37
C THR A 202 -8.94 10.84 14.67
N GLN A 203 -8.14 11.85 14.28
CA GLN A 203 -8.64 13.09 13.68
C GLN A 203 -7.75 13.53 12.49
N PHE A 204 -8.37 14.21 11.54
CA PHE A 204 -7.65 14.95 10.51
C PHE A 204 -7.27 16.34 11.04
N ASP A 205 -6.06 16.77 10.75
CA ASP A 205 -5.66 18.14 11.04
C ASP A 205 -6.47 19.13 10.21
N LYS A 206 -7.13 20.11 10.85
CA LYS A 206 -8.03 21.04 10.19
C LYS A 206 -7.28 21.99 9.28
N VAL A 207 -6.12 22.48 9.72
CA VAL A 207 -5.30 23.41 8.92
C VAL A 207 -4.83 22.73 7.64
N ALA A 208 -4.39 21.45 7.75
CA ALA A 208 -4.04 20.66 6.59
C ALA A 208 -5.24 20.45 5.64
N LEU A 209 -6.45 20.14 6.15
CA LEU A 209 -7.63 19.97 5.31
C LEU A 209 -8.02 21.25 4.56
N ASP A 210 -7.94 22.40 5.22
CA ASP A 210 -8.25 23.70 4.60
C ASP A 210 -7.24 24.03 3.50
N ALA A 211 -5.95 23.81 3.75
CA ALA A 211 -4.90 23.98 2.75
C ALA A 211 -5.07 23.01 1.56
N ILE A 212 -5.41 21.74 1.82
CA ILE A 212 -5.70 20.73 0.80
C ILE A 212 -6.88 21.19 -0.08
N LYS A 213 -7.98 21.64 0.53
CA LYS A 213 -9.15 22.11 -0.20
C LYS A 213 -8.83 23.29 -1.11
N LYS A 214 -8.01 24.23 -0.62
CA LYS A 214 -7.57 25.41 -1.40
C LYS A 214 -6.69 25.03 -2.60
N ASN A 215 -5.84 24.01 -2.47
CA ASN A 215 -4.81 23.67 -3.44
C ASN A 215 -5.11 22.40 -4.26
N GLN A 216 -6.29 21.76 -4.10
CA GLN A 216 -6.61 20.45 -4.71
C GLN A 216 -6.54 20.45 -6.25
N ASP A 217 -6.79 21.58 -6.91
CA ASP A 217 -6.70 21.67 -8.37
C ASP A 217 -5.29 21.42 -8.90
N GLY A 218 -4.26 21.61 -8.08
CA GLY A 218 -2.89 21.24 -8.40
C GLY A 218 -2.68 19.76 -8.67
N LEU A 219 -3.58 18.88 -8.19
CA LEU A 219 -3.55 17.45 -8.53
C LEU A 219 -3.66 17.18 -10.03
N LYS A 220 -4.30 18.08 -10.79
CA LYS A 220 -4.41 18.00 -12.27
C LYS A 220 -3.05 18.12 -12.97
N LYS A 221 -2.04 18.70 -12.30
CA LYS A 221 -0.67 18.86 -12.83
C LYS A 221 0.18 17.61 -12.63
N LEU A 222 -0.26 16.66 -11.81
CA LEU A 222 0.49 15.44 -11.53
C LEU A 222 0.35 14.42 -12.65
N SER A 223 1.42 13.64 -12.87
CA SER A 223 1.33 12.49 -13.77
C SER A 223 0.42 11.39 -13.19
N LYS A 224 -0.27 10.68 -14.06
CA LYS A 224 -1.18 9.59 -13.71
C LYS A 224 -0.47 8.47 -12.95
N GLU A 225 0.80 8.23 -13.23
CA GLU A 225 1.64 7.25 -12.54
C GLU A 225 1.85 7.63 -11.07
N ARG A 226 2.16 8.91 -10.80
CA ARG A 226 2.37 9.40 -9.44
C ARG A 226 1.07 9.31 -8.63
N ILE A 227 -0.05 9.70 -9.23
CA ILE A 227 -1.39 9.59 -8.62
C ILE A 227 -1.68 8.12 -8.30
N TRP A 228 -1.49 7.21 -9.27
CA TRP A 228 -1.75 5.79 -9.06
C TRP A 228 -0.84 5.20 -7.98
N SER A 229 0.43 5.55 -7.98
CA SER A 229 1.37 5.07 -6.95
C SER A 229 0.88 5.35 -5.53
N GLU A 230 0.38 6.55 -5.23
CA GLU A 230 -0.13 6.89 -3.90
C GLU A 230 -1.53 6.31 -3.65
N LEU A 231 -2.44 6.37 -4.63
CA LEU A 231 -3.78 5.79 -4.49
C LEU A 231 -3.71 4.28 -4.28
N LYS A 232 -2.82 3.58 -4.98
CA LYS A 232 -2.56 2.15 -4.81
C LYS A 232 -2.16 1.83 -3.36
N LYS A 233 -1.27 2.63 -2.76
CA LYS A 233 -0.88 2.47 -1.36
C LYS A 233 -2.05 2.71 -0.40
N ILE A 234 -2.92 3.70 -0.67
CA ILE A 234 -4.15 3.92 0.10
C ILE A 234 -5.05 2.68 0.01
N LEU A 235 -5.30 2.19 -1.20
CA LEU A 235 -6.15 1.03 -1.45
C LEU A 235 -5.58 -0.28 -0.90
N SER A 236 -4.26 -0.36 -0.66
CA SER A 236 -3.59 -1.52 -0.07
C SER A 236 -3.66 -1.57 1.46
N THR A 237 -4.14 -0.50 2.12
CA THR A 237 -4.25 -0.50 3.59
C THR A 237 -5.39 -1.38 4.09
N SER A 238 -5.32 -1.82 5.34
CA SER A 238 -6.37 -2.63 5.97
C SER A 238 -7.73 -1.92 6.00
N ASN A 239 -7.75 -0.60 6.22
CA ASN A 239 -8.98 0.18 6.31
C ASN A 239 -8.83 1.58 5.68
N PRO A 240 -8.98 1.73 4.34
CA PRO A 240 -8.89 3.01 3.66
C PRO A 240 -10.17 3.85 3.75
N ALA A 241 -11.25 3.32 4.34
CA ALA A 241 -12.60 3.87 4.23
C ALA A 241 -12.69 5.34 4.68
N ARG A 242 -12.06 5.67 5.81
CA ARG A 242 -12.11 7.03 6.36
C ARG A 242 -11.37 8.04 5.47
N SER A 243 -10.21 7.66 4.96
CA SER A 243 -9.42 8.50 4.06
C SER A 243 -10.14 8.71 2.72
N LEU A 244 -10.63 7.65 2.10
CA LEU A 244 -11.39 7.73 0.85
C LEU A 244 -12.68 8.55 1.00
N TYR A 245 -13.39 8.40 2.11
CA TYR A 245 -14.59 9.20 2.39
C TYR A 245 -14.25 10.69 2.50
N LYS A 246 -13.17 11.03 3.22
CA LYS A 246 -12.72 12.42 3.35
C LYS A 246 -12.24 13.00 2.01
N MET A 247 -11.50 12.22 1.21
CA MET A 247 -11.09 12.58 -0.15
C MET A 247 -12.32 12.85 -1.06
N SER A 248 -13.36 12.04 -0.92
CA SER A 248 -14.63 12.25 -1.65
C SER A 248 -15.32 13.56 -1.25
N GLN A 249 -15.44 13.81 0.08
CA GLN A 249 -16.05 15.05 0.59
C GLN A 249 -15.33 16.31 0.10
N LEU A 250 -14.02 16.27 -0.05
CA LEU A 250 -13.20 17.37 -0.56
C LEU A 250 -13.19 17.46 -2.10
N GLY A 251 -13.75 16.50 -2.82
CA GLY A 251 -13.75 16.49 -4.27
C GLY A 251 -12.48 15.90 -4.90
N ILE A 252 -11.52 15.45 -4.10
CA ILE A 252 -10.23 14.91 -4.58
C ILE A 252 -10.44 13.70 -5.49
N LEU A 253 -11.31 12.76 -5.10
CA LEU A 253 -11.58 11.57 -5.91
C LEU A 253 -12.21 11.92 -7.26
N LYS A 254 -13.02 13.00 -7.32
CA LYS A 254 -13.56 13.50 -8.59
C LYS A 254 -12.44 14.00 -9.51
N ILE A 255 -11.40 14.61 -8.96
CA ILE A 255 -10.26 15.10 -9.74
C ILE A 255 -9.41 13.95 -10.28
N ILE A 256 -9.11 12.95 -9.45
CA ILE A 256 -8.14 11.89 -9.79
C ILE A 256 -8.76 10.65 -10.47
N LEU A 257 -10.07 10.46 -10.39
CA LEU A 257 -10.79 9.30 -10.94
C LEU A 257 -11.94 9.67 -11.87
N GLU A 258 -12.14 10.94 -12.16
CA GLU A 258 -13.23 11.51 -12.97
C GLU A 258 -14.65 11.19 -12.51
N ASN A 259 -14.81 10.19 -11.69
CA ASN A 259 -16.10 9.84 -11.08
C ASN A 259 -15.98 8.89 -9.91
N LYS A 260 -16.92 9.05 -8.66
CA LYS A 260 -16.85 8.30 -7.90
C LYS A 260 -17.60 7.97 -6.75
N ASN A 261 -18.22 6.89 -6.87
CA ASN A 261 -19.05 6.38 -5.81
C ASN A 261 -18.18 5.68 -4.75
N VAL A 262 -17.63 6.46 -3.83
CA VAL A 262 -16.96 5.91 -2.62
C VAL A 262 -17.94 5.69 -1.48
N HIS A 263 -19.23 5.90 -1.73
CA HIS A 263 -20.26 5.62 -0.75
C HIS A 263 -20.19 4.16 -0.33
N ASN A 264 -20.10 3.92 0.97
CA ASN A 264 -20.06 2.57 1.55
C ASN A 264 -18.76 1.74 1.37
N ILE A 265 -17.60 2.32 1.02
CA ILE A 265 -16.34 1.54 1.01
C ILE A 265 -16.10 0.78 2.33
N LYS A 266 -16.61 1.30 3.46
CA LYS A 266 -16.59 0.59 4.75
C LYS A 266 -17.34 -0.73 4.66
N ARG A 267 -18.49 -0.78 3.95
CA ARG A 267 -19.24 -2.00 3.69
C ARG A 267 -18.45 -2.96 2.80
N PHE A 268 -17.74 -2.46 1.79
CA PHE A 268 -16.90 -3.29 0.94
C PHE A 268 -15.79 -3.99 1.74
N ASN A 269 -15.11 -3.25 2.62
CA ASN A 269 -14.10 -3.84 3.52
C ASN A 269 -14.69 -4.95 4.42
N LEU A 270 -15.94 -4.79 4.88
CA LEU A 270 -16.61 -5.84 5.66
C LEU A 270 -16.93 -7.08 4.81
N ILE A 271 -17.26 -6.91 3.54
CA ILE A 271 -17.47 -8.02 2.58
C ILE A 271 -16.14 -8.75 2.36
N GLU A 272 -15.04 -8.02 2.08
CA GLU A 272 -13.71 -8.60 1.91
C GLU A 272 -13.32 -9.46 3.12
N LYS A 273 -13.45 -8.92 4.33
CA LYS A 273 -13.15 -9.65 5.58
C LYS A 273 -13.99 -10.91 5.74
N LYS A 274 -15.29 -10.87 5.41
CA LYS A 274 -16.18 -12.05 5.50
C LYS A 274 -15.84 -13.13 4.49
N ILE A 275 -15.28 -12.78 3.34
CA ILE A 275 -14.82 -13.74 2.32
C ILE A 275 -13.40 -14.26 2.65
N GLY A 276 -12.67 -13.59 3.54
CA GLY A 276 -11.27 -13.88 3.84
C GLY A 276 -10.31 -13.33 2.77
N LEU A 277 -10.62 -12.16 2.22
CA LEU A 277 -9.79 -11.49 1.20
C LEU A 277 -8.85 -10.50 1.85
N GLU A 278 -7.57 -10.59 1.51
CA GLU A 278 -6.59 -9.56 1.83
C GLU A 278 -6.82 -8.29 0.99
N PRO A 279 -6.38 -7.12 1.48
CA PRO A 279 -6.46 -5.87 0.74
C PRO A 279 -5.81 -5.98 -0.64
N GLU A 280 -6.57 -5.71 -1.71
CA GLU A 280 -6.07 -5.76 -3.08
C GLU A 280 -6.50 -4.50 -3.85
N PRO A 281 -5.53 -3.68 -4.31
CA PRO A 281 -5.83 -2.34 -4.83
C PRO A 281 -6.65 -2.33 -6.11
N ILE A 282 -6.47 -3.28 -7.04
CA ILE A 282 -7.25 -3.30 -8.30
C ILE A 282 -8.70 -3.69 -8.04
N ARG A 283 -8.95 -4.68 -7.18
CA ARG A 283 -10.30 -5.04 -6.76
C ARG A 283 -11.04 -3.85 -6.13
N ARG A 284 -10.35 -3.12 -5.23
CA ARG A 284 -10.90 -1.93 -4.57
C ARG A 284 -11.05 -0.76 -5.53
N LEU A 285 -10.13 -0.59 -6.49
CA LEU A 285 -10.27 0.39 -7.56
C LEU A 285 -11.53 0.10 -8.39
N VAL A 286 -11.74 -1.15 -8.81
CA VAL A 286 -12.96 -1.56 -9.51
C VAL A 286 -14.20 -1.22 -8.67
N ALA A 287 -14.20 -1.54 -7.36
CA ALA A 287 -15.32 -1.27 -6.48
C ALA A 287 -15.68 0.23 -6.37
N ILE A 288 -14.68 1.12 -6.38
CA ILE A 288 -14.93 2.58 -6.29
C ILE A 288 -15.11 3.27 -7.65
N THR A 289 -14.97 2.56 -8.77
CA THR A 289 -15.13 3.10 -10.14
C THR A 289 -16.28 2.45 -10.89
N GLU A 290 -17.45 2.30 -10.25
CA GLU A 290 -18.58 1.49 -10.73
C GLU A 290 -18.95 1.74 -12.19
N ASN A 291 -19.07 2.99 -12.59
CA ASN A 291 -19.64 3.41 -13.88
C ASN A 291 -18.60 3.76 -14.96
N THR A 292 -17.33 3.39 -14.78
CA THR A 292 -16.28 3.67 -15.76
C THR A 292 -15.76 2.37 -16.36
N GLU A 293 -15.75 2.28 -17.69
CA GLU A 293 -15.18 1.13 -18.40
C GLU A 293 -13.63 1.20 -18.39
N ASP A 294 -13.08 2.41 -18.49
CA ASP A 294 -11.65 2.66 -18.48
C ASP A 294 -11.18 3.35 -17.20
N THR A 295 -9.92 3.15 -16.85
CA THR A 295 -9.31 3.93 -15.80
C THR A 295 -8.61 5.15 -16.38
N PHE A 296 -8.80 6.28 -15.74
CA PHE A 296 -8.02 7.50 -16.01
C PHE A 296 -6.55 7.37 -15.54
N LEU A 297 -6.26 6.33 -14.77
CA LEU A 297 -4.94 6.07 -14.16
C LEU A 297 -4.04 5.27 -15.10
N ASN A 298 -2.74 5.52 -15.03
CA ASN A 298 -1.75 4.74 -15.77
C ASN A 298 -1.37 3.45 -15.00
N LEU A 299 -2.15 2.41 -15.26
CA LEU A 299 -1.94 1.08 -14.69
C LEU A 299 -0.84 0.33 -15.45
N SER A 300 -0.08 -0.52 -14.77
CA SER A 300 0.79 -1.49 -15.45
C SER A 300 -0.05 -2.45 -16.31
N ARG A 301 0.57 -3.08 -17.31
CA ARG A 301 -0.12 -4.04 -18.19
C ARG A 301 -0.86 -5.15 -17.43
N LYS A 302 -0.25 -5.66 -16.35
CA LYS A 302 -0.85 -6.69 -15.49
C LYS A 302 -2.07 -6.15 -14.73
N GLU A 303 -1.96 -4.95 -14.17
CA GLU A 303 -3.04 -4.29 -13.44
C GLU A 303 -4.21 -3.93 -14.36
N ALA A 304 -3.93 -3.36 -15.53
CA ALA A 304 -4.95 -3.03 -16.54
C ALA A 304 -5.72 -4.27 -17.02
N LYS A 305 -5.01 -5.39 -17.29
CA LYS A 305 -5.63 -6.66 -17.65
C LYS A 305 -6.57 -7.17 -16.55
N LYS A 306 -6.13 -7.12 -15.27
CA LYS A 306 -6.95 -7.53 -14.13
C LYS A 306 -8.17 -6.62 -13.96
N PHE A 307 -7.98 -5.29 -14.07
CA PHE A 307 -9.05 -4.31 -13.99
C PHE A 307 -10.13 -4.58 -15.04
N SER A 308 -9.75 -4.68 -16.32
CA SER A 308 -10.67 -4.92 -17.44
C SER A 308 -11.39 -6.27 -17.29
N LEU A 309 -10.68 -7.32 -16.86
CA LEU A 309 -11.28 -8.63 -16.59
C LEU A 309 -12.38 -8.53 -15.53
N LEU A 310 -12.09 -7.94 -14.37
CA LEU A 310 -13.08 -7.80 -13.30
C LEU A 310 -14.28 -6.96 -13.77
N LYS A 311 -14.05 -5.83 -14.46
CA LYS A 311 -15.13 -5.00 -15.02
C LYS A 311 -16.00 -5.79 -16.00
N GLY A 312 -15.39 -6.56 -16.91
CA GLY A 312 -16.12 -7.40 -17.88
C GLY A 312 -17.00 -8.44 -17.19
N LEU A 313 -16.50 -9.09 -16.14
CA LEU A 313 -17.24 -10.09 -15.39
C LEU A 313 -18.41 -9.51 -14.58
N LEU A 314 -18.36 -8.22 -14.21
CA LEU A 314 -19.45 -7.56 -13.46
C LEU A 314 -20.65 -7.17 -14.32
N LYS A 315 -20.56 -7.25 -15.65
CA LYS A 315 -21.68 -6.93 -16.56
C LYS A 315 -22.89 -7.88 -16.40
N LYS A 316 -22.67 -9.08 -15.89
CA LYS A 316 -23.73 -10.07 -15.60
C LYS A 316 -23.44 -10.84 -14.31
N LYS A 317 -24.48 -11.47 -13.79
CA LYS A 317 -24.33 -12.38 -12.66
C LYS A 317 -23.68 -13.69 -13.11
N HIS A 318 -22.72 -14.20 -12.35
CA HIS A 318 -22.08 -15.48 -12.56
C HIS A 318 -22.36 -16.42 -11.39
N ASP A 319 -22.31 -17.72 -11.64
CA ASP A 319 -22.17 -18.69 -10.56
C ASP A 319 -20.72 -18.62 -10.05
N PRO A 320 -20.51 -18.46 -8.73
CA PRO A 320 -19.17 -18.33 -8.18
C PRO A 320 -18.26 -19.54 -8.44
N ALA A 321 -18.81 -20.76 -8.50
CA ALA A 321 -18.06 -21.97 -8.80
C ALA A 321 -17.61 -22.02 -10.28
N GLU A 322 -18.43 -21.53 -11.24
CA GLU A 322 -18.01 -21.42 -12.64
C GLU A 322 -16.78 -20.51 -12.77
N LEU A 323 -16.74 -19.41 -12.01
CA LEU A 323 -15.60 -18.48 -12.04
C LEU A 323 -14.30 -19.13 -11.52
N VAL A 324 -14.40 -20.06 -10.56
CA VAL A 324 -13.21 -20.80 -10.08
C VAL A 324 -12.61 -21.62 -11.21
N TYR A 325 -13.42 -22.37 -11.97
CA TYR A 325 -12.95 -23.22 -13.07
C TYR A 325 -12.49 -22.43 -14.29
N GLN A 326 -13.15 -21.30 -14.59
CA GLN A 326 -12.80 -20.47 -15.76
C GLN A 326 -11.56 -19.61 -15.52
N PHE A 327 -11.31 -19.24 -14.29
CA PHE A 327 -10.21 -18.34 -13.92
C PHE A 327 -9.41 -18.89 -12.73
N ASN A 328 -9.84 -18.61 -11.51
CA ASN A 328 -9.28 -19.13 -10.26
C ASN A 328 -10.10 -18.63 -9.06
N ARG A 329 -9.71 -19.10 -7.85
CA ARG A 329 -10.34 -18.70 -6.58
C ARG A 329 -10.33 -17.19 -6.36
N GLU A 330 -9.19 -16.50 -6.61
CA GLU A 330 -9.04 -15.07 -6.36
C GLU A 330 -10.01 -14.23 -7.20
N ILE A 331 -10.15 -14.55 -8.48
CA ILE A 331 -11.09 -13.86 -9.38
C ILE A 331 -12.54 -14.11 -8.98
N ALA A 332 -12.89 -15.36 -8.65
CA ALA A 332 -14.24 -15.73 -8.20
C ALA A 332 -14.64 -14.95 -6.92
N GLN A 333 -13.77 -14.93 -5.93
CA GLN A 333 -13.97 -14.17 -4.69
C GLN A 333 -14.05 -12.67 -4.94
N SER A 334 -13.20 -12.13 -5.82
CA SER A 334 -13.20 -10.70 -6.16
C SER A 334 -14.49 -10.27 -6.84
N VAL A 335 -14.96 -11.05 -7.82
CA VAL A 335 -16.24 -10.78 -8.51
C VAL A 335 -17.42 -10.89 -7.54
N LEU A 336 -17.43 -11.92 -6.69
CA LEU A 336 -18.48 -12.08 -5.66
C LEU A 336 -18.52 -10.86 -4.73
N ALA A 337 -17.35 -10.38 -4.25
CA ALA A 337 -17.27 -9.23 -3.36
C ALA A 337 -17.82 -7.96 -4.01
N ILE A 338 -17.34 -7.64 -5.23
CA ILE A 338 -17.72 -6.41 -5.93
C ILE A 338 -19.19 -6.47 -6.36
N TYR A 339 -19.64 -7.60 -6.90
CA TYR A 339 -21.04 -7.77 -7.32
C TYR A 339 -22.00 -7.59 -6.14
N THR A 340 -21.72 -8.25 -5.00
CA THR A 340 -22.49 -8.10 -3.76
C THR A 340 -22.51 -6.66 -3.27
N PHE A 341 -21.37 -5.96 -3.40
CA PHE A 341 -21.27 -4.56 -3.04
C PHE A 341 -22.12 -3.67 -3.95
N TYR A 342 -22.04 -3.81 -5.27
CA TYR A 342 -22.78 -2.99 -6.25
C TYR A 342 -24.29 -3.20 -6.14
N LYS A 343 -24.74 -4.43 -5.92
CA LYS A 343 -26.16 -4.74 -5.78
C LYS A 343 -26.77 -4.34 -4.43
N GLY A 344 -25.95 -3.90 -3.48
CA GLY A 344 -26.44 -3.61 -2.14
C GLY A 344 -26.92 -4.85 -1.37
N GLU A 345 -26.66 -6.06 -1.89
CA GLU A 345 -27.14 -7.33 -1.34
C GLU A 345 -26.33 -7.77 -0.12
N LYS A 346 -26.92 -8.66 0.70
CA LYS A 346 -26.18 -9.36 1.75
C LYS A 346 -25.34 -10.49 1.12
N LEU A 347 -24.10 -10.62 1.56
CA LEU A 347 -23.23 -11.74 1.17
C LEU A 347 -23.85 -13.07 1.62
N LYS A 348 -24.04 -14.00 0.68
CA LYS A 348 -24.59 -15.32 0.94
C LYS A 348 -23.46 -16.30 1.27
N LEU A 349 -23.53 -16.96 2.41
CA LEU A 349 -22.56 -17.99 2.80
C LEU A 349 -22.54 -19.19 1.83
N SER A 350 -23.69 -19.46 1.18
CA SER A 350 -23.78 -20.48 0.13
C SER A 350 -22.85 -20.20 -1.05
N ASP A 351 -22.66 -18.95 -1.42
CA ASP A 351 -21.80 -18.57 -2.55
C ASP A 351 -20.31 -18.73 -2.20
N ILE A 352 -19.93 -18.42 -0.94
CA ILE A 352 -18.58 -18.71 -0.43
C ILE A 352 -18.32 -20.22 -0.44
N LYS A 353 -19.27 -21.02 0.10
CA LYS A 353 -19.15 -22.49 0.13
C LYS A 353 -19.06 -23.09 -1.28
N LYS A 354 -19.72 -22.51 -2.28
CA LYS A 354 -19.58 -22.94 -3.67
C LYS A 354 -18.16 -22.73 -4.19
N ILE A 355 -17.54 -21.60 -3.89
CA ILE A 355 -16.13 -21.34 -4.26
C ILE A 355 -15.22 -22.35 -3.60
N GLU A 356 -15.39 -22.59 -2.29
CA GLU A 356 -14.58 -23.54 -1.54
C GLU A 356 -14.70 -24.98 -2.11
N LYS A 357 -15.93 -25.42 -2.38
CA LYS A 357 -16.16 -26.72 -3.00
C LYS A 357 -15.53 -26.83 -4.38
N ALA A 358 -15.66 -25.81 -5.24
CA ALA A 358 -15.06 -25.81 -6.57
C ALA A 358 -13.53 -25.89 -6.53
N CYS A 359 -12.90 -25.32 -5.48
CA CYS A 359 -11.46 -25.44 -5.26
C CYS A 359 -11.04 -26.85 -4.80
N LEU A 360 -11.88 -27.53 -4.00
CA LEU A 360 -11.60 -28.87 -3.47
C LEU A 360 -11.92 -29.99 -4.45
N PHE A 361 -12.92 -29.79 -5.30
CA PHE A 361 -13.44 -30.80 -6.23
C PHE A 361 -13.26 -30.33 -7.68
N PRO A 362 -12.11 -30.59 -8.32
CA PRO A 362 -11.91 -30.29 -9.74
C PRO A 362 -12.94 -31.03 -10.60
N CYS A 363 -13.35 -30.40 -11.70
CA CYS A 363 -14.24 -31.08 -12.66
C CYS A 363 -13.53 -32.31 -13.22
N PRO A 364 -14.15 -33.51 -13.19
CA PRO A 364 -13.50 -34.71 -13.67
C PRO A 364 -13.33 -34.75 -15.19
N ILE A 365 -14.04 -33.87 -15.93
CA ILE A 365 -13.93 -33.78 -17.38
C ILE A 365 -12.86 -32.77 -17.79
N THR A 366 -11.91 -33.21 -18.60
CA THR A 366 -10.80 -32.43 -19.14
C THR A 366 -10.98 -32.12 -20.64
N GLY A 367 -10.25 -31.12 -21.13
CA GLY A 367 -10.22 -30.80 -22.55
C GLY A 367 -9.77 -31.98 -23.42
N ALA A 368 -8.78 -32.74 -22.96
CA ALA A 368 -8.27 -33.92 -23.68
C ALA A 368 -9.32 -35.04 -23.82
N GLN A 369 -10.22 -35.19 -22.86
CA GLN A 369 -11.31 -36.14 -22.96
C GLN A 369 -12.36 -35.70 -24.00
N ILE A 370 -12.72 -34.40 -24.00
CA ILE A 370 -13.69 -33.85 -24.96
C ILE A 370 -13.12 -33.81 -26.38
N SER A 371 -11.82 -33.55 -26.55
CA SER A 371 -11.15 -33.56 -27.87
C SER A 371 -11.17 -34.91 -28.60
N LYS A 372 -11.53 -35.99 -27.89
CA LYS A 372 -11.79 -37.30 -28.55
C LYS A 372 -13.09 -37.33 -29.36
N TYR A 373 -13.99 -36.38 -29.13
CA TYR A 373 -15.32 -36.33 -29.74
C TYR A 373 -15.54 -35.10 -30.61
N MET A 374 -14.74 -34.07 -30.48
CA MET A 374 -14.87 -32.81 -31.22
C MET A 374 -13.58 -31.99 -31.21
N ASP A 375 -13.46 -31.03 -32.12
CA ASP A 375 -12.27 -30.19 -32.27
C ASP A 375 -12.57 -28.69 -32.08
N GLY A 376 -11.51 -27.92 -31.95
CA GLY A 376 -11.51 -26.47 -32.00
C GLY A 376 -12.34 -25.79 -30.90
N ALA A 377 -13.08 -24.74 -31.24
CA ALA A 377 -13.86 -23.95 -30.30
C ALA A 377 -14.97 -24.73 -29.58
N ALA A 378 -15.47 -25.83 -30.20
CA ALA A 378 -16.51 -26.67 -29.59
C ALA A 378 -16.04 -27.34 -28.29
N VAL A 379 -14.76 -27.71 -28.20
CA VAL A 379 -14.15 -28.28 -26.97
C VAL A 379 -14.32 -27.32 -25.81
N GLY A 380 -14.00 -26.03 -26.01
CA GLY A 380 -14.10 -25.01 -24.95
C GLY A 380 -15.56 -24.75 -24.49
N ILE A 381 -16.53 -24.88 -25.40
CA ILE A 381 -17.95 -24.77 -25.05
C ILE A 381 -18.37 -25.97 -24.20
N LYS A 382 -18.02 -27.19 -24.63
CA LYS A 382 -18.37 -28.43 -23.91
C LYS A 382 -17.70 -28.56 -22.54
N ILE A 383 -16.47 -28.06 -22.38
CA ILE A 383 -15.84 -27.97 -21.04
C ILE A 383 -16.69 -27.12 -20.09
N LYS A 384 -17.16 -25.97 -20.54
CA LYS A 384 -18.04 -25.11 -19.72
C LYS A 384 -19.36 -25.78 -19.39
N GLU A 385 -19.94 -26.52 -20.33
CA GLU A 385 -21.16 -27.31 -20.08
C GLU A 385 -20.90 -28.42 -19.04
N ALA A 386 -19.78 -29.13 -19.16
CA ALA A 386 -19.38 -30.17 -18.20
C ALA A 386 -19.16 -29.57 -16.79
N GLN A 387 -18.49 -28.43 -16.69
CA GLN A 387 -18.31 -27.73 -15.43
C GLN A 387 -19.66 -27.34 -14.79
N ARG A 388 -20.61 -26.89 -15.60
CA ARG A 388 -21.98 -26.56 -15.10
C ARG A 388 -22.72 -27.79 -14.64
N ALA A 389 -22.68 -28.89 -15.40
CA ALA A 389 -23.28 -30.16 -15.00
C ALA A 389 -22.67 -30.65 -13.67
N TRP A 390 -21.35 -30.58 -13.53
CA TRP A 390 -20.63 -30.91 -12.30
C TRP A 390 -21.08 -30.08 -11.11
N ILE A 391 -21.14 -28.74 -11.25
CA ILE A 391 -21.64 -27.84 -10.22
C ILE A 391 -23.10 -28.14 -9.86
N LYS A 392 -23.97 -28.38 -10.87
CA LYS A 392 -25.38 -28.69 -10.68
C LYS A 392 -25.60 -29.98 -9.92
N SER A 393 -24.73 -30.98 -10.10
CA SER A 393 -24.76 -32.24 -9.34
C SER A 393 -24.27 -32.07 -7.88
N ASN A 394 -23.94 -30.85 -7.46
CA ASN A 394 -23.29 -30.55 -6.18
C ASN A 394 -21.96 -31.32 -6.01
N PHE A 395 -21.19 -31.44 -7.11
CA PHE A 395 -19.86 -32.07 -7.18
C PHE A 395 -19.89 -33.59 -6.86
N LYS A 396 -20.89 -34.30 -7.36
CA LYS A 396 -21.11 -35.72 -7.04
C LYS A 396 -21.26 -36.64 -8.25
N SER A 397 -21.53 -36.09 -9.45
CA SER A 397 -21.67 -36.91 -10.65
C SER A 397 -20.37 -37.58 -11.04
N ASP A 398 -20.44 -38.78 -11.55
CA ASP A 398 -19.32 -39.43 -12.22
C ASP A 398 -19.11 -38.89 -13.63
N GLU A 399 -17.98 -39.25 -14.24
CA GLU A 399 -17.56 -38.80 -15.56
C GLU A 399 -18.57 -39.18 -16.65
N ALA A 400 -19.08 -40.44 -16.62
CA ALA A 400 -20.02 -40.96 -17.62
C ALA A 400 -21.35 -40.18 -17.60
N LYS A 401 -21.83 -39.86 -16.41
CA LYS A 401 -23.04 -39.05 -16.21
C LYS A 401 -22.86 -37.62 -16.75
N ILE A 402 -21.71 -36.97 -16.48
CA ILE A 402 -21.44 -35.62 -16.97
C ILE A 402 -21.36 -35.62 -18.50
N LEU A 403 -20.66 -36.58 -19.12
CA LEU A 403 -20.56 -36.70 -20.58
C LEU A 403 -21.94 -36.89 -21.22
N SER A 404 -22.78 -37.75 -20.63
CA SER A 404 -24.18 -37.93 -21.04
C SER A 404 -25.00 -36.65 -20.92
N ASP A 405 -24.88 -35.91 -19.80
CA ASP A 405 -25.61 -34.66 -19.53
C ASP A 405 -25.25 -33.53 -20.55
N ILE A 406 -24.03 -33.57 -21.11
CA ILE A 406 -23.60 -32.62 -22.15
C ILE A 406 -23.78 -33.14 -23.59
N GLY A 407 -24.46 -34.28 -23.75
CA GLY A 407 -24.82 -34.87 -25.04
C GLY A 407 -23.68 -35.62 -25.75
N ILE A 408 -22.65 -36.04 -25.03
CA ILE A 408 -21.57 -36.88 -25.56
C ILE A 408 -21.92 -38.35 -25.22
N LYS A 409 -22.23 -39.15 -26.23
CA LYS A 409 -22.46 -40.58 -26.09
C LYS A 409 -21.11 -41.31 -25.99
N THR A 410 -20.79 -41.81 -24.82
CA THR A 410 -19.70 -42.77 -24.68
C THR A 410 -20.20 -44.12 -25.20
N SER A 411 -19.57 -44.63 -26.27
CA SER A 411 -19.80 -46.05 -26.66
C SER A 411 -19.37 -46.91 -25.49
N THR A 412 -20.33 -47.44 -24.77
CA THR A 412 -20.11 -48.59 -23.89
C THR A 412 -19.62 -49.72 -24.78
N HIS A 413 -18.31 -49.97 -24.78
CA HIS A 413 -17.84 -51.27 -25.26
C HIS A 413 -18.32 -52.28 -24.28
N SER A 414 -19.38 -53.01 -24.68
CA SER A 414 -19.77 -54.29 -24.11
C SER A 414 -18.70 -55.33 -24.38
#